data_255ce621005bd83d545355991f5634a7
#
_entry.id   255ce621005bd83d545355991f5634a7
#
_cell.length_a   1.000
_cell.length_b   1.000
_cell.length_c   1.000
_cell.angle_alpha   90.00
_cell.angle_beta   90.00
_cell.angle_gamma   90.00
#
_symmetry.space_group_name_H-M   'P 1'
#
loop_
_entity.id
_entity.type
_entity.pdbx_description
1 polymer ?
#
loop_
_entity_poly.entity_id
_entity_poly.type
_entity_poly.pdbx_seq_one_letter_code
_entity_poly.pdbx_strand_id
1 'polypeptide(L)'
;MDKQNPAPGVYLDTSWACYVESSAANNSSLSPLERSPAHYRHHSTHDREDTTAFKFGRLVHCGVLEPDTLARRYVVRPDFTELVTLKDGTKPANPRATKQYRELVAEFNSQNAGREILDPAEWEEMEAVCAAVQREAGDLFKSGAAEVVVVWDDAETGMRCKARLDWVDWERKRIVDLKTTRDAAEFEQSLGRYRYDRQAAFYLDGLRACGYEVEEFWFCCVESSAPYGVRAAPCCEQTIKHGRARYREALQLLAECRKKNKWPGYSSPTHWRLPTWARNGLYLETDGVEKVLERRTAQ
;
A
#
# COMPACT_ATOMS: atom_id res chain seq x y z
N MET A 1 -17.77 -14.38 -5.73
CA MET A 1 -16.46 -14.60 -6.39
C MET A 1 -15.92 -15.95 -5.94
N ASP A 2 -15.49 -16.81 -6.85
CA ASP A 2 -14.75 -18.03 -6.48
C ASP A 2 -13.44 -17.61 -5.78
N LYS A 3 -13.20 -18.15 -4.58
CA LYS A 3 -12.09 -17.72 -3.72
C LYS A 3 -10.71 -18.05 -4.30
N GLN A 4 -10.57 -19.18 -5.01
CA GLN A 4 -9.27 -19.64 -5.50
C GLN A 4 -8.92 -19.12 -6.90
N ASN A 5 -9.90 -19.01 -7.79
CA ASN A 5 -9.71 -18.57 -9.17
C ASN A 5 -10.92 -17.76 -9.66
N PRO A 6 -11.04 -16.51 -9.25
CA PRO A 6 -12.17 -15.66 -9.64
C PRO A 6 -12.21 -15.47 -11.16
N ALA A 7 -13.40 -15.46 -11.75
CA ALA A 7 -13.58 -15.15 -13.16
C ALA A 7 -13.14 -13.70 -13.46
N PRO A 8 -12.72 -13.38 -14.70
CA PRO A 8 -12.53 -12.00 -15.11
C PRO A 8 -13.81 -11.17 -14.93
N GLY A 9 -13.69 -9.95 -14.45
CA GLY A 9 -14.81 -9.05 -14.19
C GLY A 9 -14.52 -8.00 -13.14
N VAL A 10 -15.51 -7.15 -12.90
CA VAL A 10 -15.50 -6.11 -11.88
C VAL A 10 -16.49 -6.47 -10.78
N TYR A 11 -16.06 -6.35 -9.53
CA TYR A 11 -16.81 -6.78 -8.36
C TYR A 11 -16.84 -5.66 -7.33
N LEU A 12 -18.02 -5.20 -6.94
CA LEU A 12 -18.22 -4.07 -6.03
C LEU A 12 -18.21 -4.51 -4.54
N ASP A 13 -18.69 -5.72 -4.25
CA ASP A 13 -18.89 -6.21 -2.88
C ASP A 13 -17.97 -7.39 -2.54
N THR A 14 -16.69 -7.27 -2.81
CA THR A 14 -15.75 -8.35 -2.50
C THR A 14 -15.11 -8.14 -1.14
N SER A 15 -15.28 -9.10 -0.23
CA SER A 15 -14.59 -9.05 1.06
C SER A 15 -13.07 -9.13 0.89
N TRP A 16 -12.34 -8.50 1.83
CA TRP A 16 -10.88 -8.57 1.85
C TRP A 16 -10.35 -10.01 1.87
N ALA A 17 -10.99 -10.90 2.63
CA ALA A 17 -10.62 -12.31 2.70
C ALA A 17 -10.69 -12.98 1.31
N CYS A 18 -11.78 -12.78 0.57
CA CYS A 18 -11.91 -13.33 -0.79
C CYS A 18 -10.87 -12.76 -1.75
N TYR A 19 -10.54 -11.47 -1.62
CA TYR A 19 -9.50 -10.86 -2.45
C TYR A 19 -8.13 -11.47 -2.15
N VAL A 20 -7.75 -11.63 -0.88
CA VAL A 20 -6.44 -12.16 -0.48
C VAL A 20 -6.27 -13.63 -0.85
N GLU A 21 -7.29 -14.47 -0.63
CA GLU A 21 -7.25 -15.91 -0.92
C GLU A 21 -7.05 -16.24 -2.42
N SER A 22 -7.35 -15.31 -3.31
CA SER A 22 -7.13 -15.52 -4.75
C SER A 22 -5.64 -15.58 -5.10
N SER A 23 -5.24 -16.55 -5.92
CA SER A 23 -3.87 -16.76 -6.40
C SER A 23 -3.46 -15.85 -7.58
N ALA A 24 -4.37 -14.99 -8.06
CA ALA A 24 -4.11 -14.05 -9.15
C ALA A 24 -2.99 -13.07 -8.80
N ALA A 25 -2.17 -12.71 -9.78
CA ALA A 25 -1.09 -11.74 -9.61
C ALA A 25 -1.66 -10.35 -9.34
N ASN A 26 -1.06 -9.61 -8.41
CA ASN A 26 -1.41 -8.23 -8.13
C ASN A 26 -0.16 -7.35 -8.09
N ASN A 27 -0.34 -6.03 -8.15
CA ASN A 27 0.80 -5.11 -8.17
C ASN A 27 1.78 -5.32 -7.01
N SER A 28 1.30 -5.49 -5.78
CA SER A 28 2.18 -5.68 -4.62
C SER A 28 2.92 -7.01 -4.65
N SER A 29 2.31 -8.08 -5.18
CA SER A 29 2.97 -9.39 -5.32
C SER A 29 4.10 -9.37 -6.36
N LEU A 30 4.07 -8.46 -7.33
CA LEU A 30 5.14 -8.31 -8.32
C LEU A 30 6.40 -7.59 -7.78
N SER A 31 6.28 -6.84 -6.66
CA SER A 31 7.40 -6.06 -6.13
C SER A 31 8.65 -6.87 -5.81
N PRO A 32 8.58 -8.07 -5.20
CA PRO A 32 9.78 -8.85 -4.93
C PRO A 32 10.53 -9.33 -6.17
N LEU A 33 9.87 -9.39 -7.34
CA LEU A 33 10.53 -9.76 -8.61
C LEU A 33 11.60 -8.75 -9.03
N GLU A 34 11.46 -7.48 -8.65
CA GLU A 34 12.49 -6.46 -8.91
C GLU A 34 13.82 -6.79 -8.23
N ARG A 35 13.80 -7.59 -7.19
CA ARG A 35 15.02 -8.12 -6.56
C ARG A 35 15.48 -9.41 -7.24
N SER A 36 14.62 -10.40 -7.29
CA SER A 36 14.81 -11.64 -8.06
C SER A 36 13.58 -12.55 -7.98
N PRO A 37 13.42 -13.50 -8.89
CA PRO A 37 12.40 -14.55 -8.80
C PRO A 37 12.42 -15.35 -7.49
N ALA A 38 13.60 -15.61 -6.92
CA ALA A 38 13.73 -16.28 -5.62
C ALA A 38 13.06 -15.48 -4.49
N HIS A 39 13.18 -14.14 -4.50
CA HIS A 39 12.51 -13.27 -3.54
C HIS A 39 10.99 -13.32 -3.70
N TYR A 40 10.48 -13.32 -4.94
CA TYR A 40 9.06 -13.50 -5.19
C TYR A 40 8.55 -14.81 -4.60
N ARG A 41 9.22 -15.92 -4.88
CA ARG A 41 8.82 -17.24 -4.37
C ARG A 41 8.82 -17.29 -2.85
N HIS A 42 9.81 -16.71 -2.20
CA HIS A 42 9.87 -16.60 -0.74
C HIS A 42 8.69 -15.79 -0.19
N HIS A 43 8.42 -14.61 -0.75
CA HIS A 43 7.30 -13.76 -0.32
C HIS A 43 5.92 -14.39 -0.55
N SER A 44 5.76 -15.23 -1.59
CA SER A 44 4.48 -15.90 -1.86
C SER A 44 4.13 -17.00 -0.85
N THR A 45 5.06 -17.39 0.00
CA THR A 45 4.91 -18.47 1.00
C THR A 45 5.01 -18.00 2.45
N HIS A 46 5.24 -16.70 2.66
CA HIS A 46 5.41 -16.12 4.00
C HIS A 46 4.50 -14.90 4.15
N ASP A 47 3.83 -14.83 5.28
CA ASP A 47 2.98 -13.70 5.62
C ASP A 47 3.81 -12.44 5.89
N ARG A 48 3.22 -11.30 5.55
CA ARG A 48 3.81 -10.00 5.84
C ARG A 48 3.39 -9.54 7.23
N GLU A 49 4.34 -9.10 8.03
CA GLU A 49 4.01 -8.43 9.29
C GLU A 49 3.38 -7.06 9.02
N ASP A 50 2.30 -6.79 9.74
CA ASP A 50 1.64 -5.50 9.73
C ASP A 50 2.45 -4.47 10.52
N THR A 51 2.86 -3.41 9.86
CA THR A 51 3.47 -2.25 10.54
C THR A 51 2.39 -1.28 11.05
N THR A 52 2.72 -0.47 12.05
CA THR A 52 1.83 0.60 12.54
C THR A 52 1.37 1.53 11.42
N ALA A 53 2.27 1.87 10.48
CA ALA A 53 1.92 2.69 9.32
C ALA A 53 0.89 2.03 8.40
N PHE A 54 0.95 0.70 8.19
CA PHE A 54 -0.06 -0.01 7.41
C PHE A 54 -1.41 -0.09 8.13
N LYS A 55 -1.41 -0.29 9.44
CA LYS A 55 -2.65 -0.28 10.24
C LYS A 55 -3.34 1.07 10.16
N PHE A 56 -2.59 2.14 10.41
CA PHE A 56 -3.11 3.51 10.29
C PHE A 56 -3.59 3.82 8.88
N GLY A 57 -2.85 3.43 7.84
CA GLY A 57 -3.29 3.56 6.45
C GLY A 57 -4.64 2.89 6.19
N ARG A 58 -4.85 1.65 6.65
CA ARG A 58 -6.13 0.94 6.52
C ARG A 58 -7.27 1.64 7.26
N LEU A 59 -7.00 2.18 8.45
CA LEU A 59 -7.97 2.93 9.24
C LEU A 59 -8.41 4.20 8.49
N VAL A 60 -7.46 4.97 7.93
CA VAL A 60 -7.74 6.16 7.11
C VAL A 60 -8.50 5.78 5.84
N HIS A 61 -8.10 4.72 5.13
CA HIS A 61 -8.84 4.23 3.95
C HIS A 61 -10.30 3.91 4.32
N CYS A 62 -10.53 3.19 5.42
CA CYS A 62 -11.88 2.91 5.89
C CYS A 62 -12.66 4.20 6.19
N GLY A 63 -12.04 5.16 6.88
CA GLY A 63 -12.68 6.43 7.24
C GLY A 63 -13.04 7.32 6.05
N VAL A 64 -12.23 7.33 5.00
CA VAL A 64 -12.45 8.14 3.80
C VAL A 64 -13.37 7.43 2.80
N LEU A 65 -13.13 6.15 2.55
CA LEU A 65 -13.76 5.42 1.42
C LEU A 65 -15.03 4.68 1.83
N GLU A 66 -15.07 4.16 3.07
CA GLU A 66 -16.16 3.32 3.58
C GLU A 66 -16.59 3.73 5.00
N PRO A 67 -16.91 5.03 5.28
CA PRO A 67 -17.16 5.52 6.64
C PRO A 67 -18.25 4.75 7.39
N ASP A 68 -19.27 4.29 6.69
CA ASP A 68 -20.37 3.49 7.27
C ASP A 68 -19.93 2.13 7.83
N THR A 69 -18.72 1.69 7.48
CA THR A 69 -18.17 0.41 7.95
C THR A 69 -17.26 0.55 9.17
N LEU A 70 -16.87 1.78 9.54
CA LEU A 70 -15.95 2.06 10.65
C LEU A 70 -16.39 1.38 11.96
N ALA A 71 -17.61 1.63 12.41
CA ALA A 71 -18.10 1.08 13.68
C ALA A 71 -18.18 -0.46 13.70
N ARG A 72 -18.26 -1.10 12.54
CA ARG A 72 -18.23 -2.56 12.40
C ARG A 72 -16.81 -3.13 12.44
N ARG A 73 -15.83 -2.40 11.95
CA ARG A 73 -14.43 -2.85 11.84
C ARG A 73 -13.58 -2.42 13.02
N TYR A 74 -13.87 -1.27 13.63
CA TYR A 74 -13.04 -0.65 14.65
C TYR A 74 -13.86 -0.30 15.91
N VAL A 75 -13.17 -0.23 17.04
CA VAL A 75 -13.74 0.25 18.30
C VAL A 75 -12.65 0.97 19.09
N VAL A 76 -13.02 2.10 19.69
CA VAL A 76 -12.10 2.86 20.57
C VAL A 76 -12.13 2.27 21.96
N ARG A 77 -10.95 2.02 22.54
CA ARG A 77 -10.82 1.55 23.92
C ARG A 77 -11.17 2.68 24.88
N PRO A 78 -12.15 2.47 25.79
CA PRO A 78 -12.40 3.43 26.86
C PRO A 78 -11.21 3.54 27.82
N ASP A 79 -11.08 4.67 28.48
CA ASP A 79 -10.15 4.79 29.60
C ASP A 79 -10.72 4.14 30.86
N PHE A 80 -10.27 2.93 31.14
CA PHE A 80 -10.70 2.17 32.32
C PHE A 80 -10.02 2.63 33.61
N THR A 81 -9.08 3.56 33.57
CA THR A 81 -8.37 4.02 34.79
C THR A 81 -9.33 4.65 35.81
N GLU A 82 -10.38 5.31 35.31
CA GLU A 82 -11.42 5.90 36.17
C GLU A 82 -12.30 4.88 36.87
N LEU A 83 -12.40 3.67 36.34
CA LEU A 83 -13.22 2.59 36.90
C LEU A 83 -12.49 1.74 37.95
N VAL A 84 -11.15 1.94 38.08
CA VAL A 84 -10.32 1.17 39.00
C VAL A 84 -10.23 1.84 40.34
N THR A 85 -10.68 1.11 41.40
CA THR A 85 -10.64 1.59 42.78
C THR A 85 -10.01 0.54 43.70
N LEU A 86 -9.38 1.00 44.79
CA LEU A 86 -8.92 0.14 45.89
C LEU A 86 -10.09 -0.27 46.76
N LYS A 87 -9.87 -1.22 47.68
CA LYS A 87 -10.89 -1.73 48.59
C LYS A 87 -11.47 -0.65 49.51
N ASP A 88 -10.73 0.39 49.78
CA ASP A 88 -11.17 1.57 50.58
C ASP A 88 -11.87 2.66 49.75
N GLY A 89 -12.10 2.41 48.44
CA GLY A 89 -12.74 3.35 47.51
C GLY A 89 -11.82 4.40 46.93
N THR A 90 -10.55 4.42 47.31
CA THR A 90 -9.56 5.36 46.73
C THR A 90 -9.01 4.86 45.39
N LYS A 91 -8.44 5.77 44.60
CA LYS A 91 -7.79 5.40 43.35
C LYS A 91 -6.36 4.90 43.58
N PRO A 92 -5.93 3.79 42.95
CA PRO A 92 -4.54 3.36 43.02
C PRO A 92 -3.59 4.33 42.29
N ALA A 93 -2.36 4.46 42.79
CA ALA A 93 -1.35 5.30 42.14
C ALA A 93 -1.02 4.86 40.69
N ASN A 94 -1.17 3.58 40.40
CA ASN A 94 -1.01 3.05 39.05
C ASN A 94 -2.21 2.12 38.70
N PRO A 95 -3.34 2.66 38.22
CA PRO A 95 -4.51 1.88 37.88
C PRO A 95 -4.24 0.78 36.87
N ARG A 96 -3.40 1.05 35.85
CA ARG A 96 -3.08 0.11 34.75
C ARG A 96 -2.33 -1.15 35.23
N ALA A 97 -1.62 -1.08 36.36
CA ALA A 97 -0.91 -2.22 36.92
C ALA A 97 -1.81 -3.18 37.72
N THR A 98 -3.06 -2.79 38.01
CA THR A 98 -3.99 -3.56 38.84
C THR A 98 -4.59 -4.77 38.12
N LYS A 99 -5.03 -5.75 38.91
CA LYS A 99 -5.79 -6.91 38.40
C LYS A 99 -7.12 -6.47 37.78
N GLN A 100 -7.82 -5.57 38.46
CA GLN A 100 -9.12 -5.03 38.01
C GLN A 100 -9.02 -4.36 36.63
N TYR A 101 -7.98 -3.55 36.39
CA TYR A 101 -7.75 -2.96 35.06
C TYR A 101 -7.57 -4.02 33.98
N ARG A 102 -6.75 -5.04 34.24
CA ARG A 102 -6.52 -6.13 33.30
C ARG A 102 -7.78 -6.93 33.00
N GLU A 103 -8.64 -7.14 33.99
CA GLU A 103 -9.92 -7.81 33.82
C GLU A 103 -10.87 -6.99 32.95
N LEU A 104 -10.98 -5.67 33.18
CA LEU A 104 -11.79 -4.77 32.35
C LEU A 104 -11.31 -4.75 30.89
N VAL A 105 -10.01 -4.69 30.67
CA VAL A 105 -9.45 -4.77 29.33
C VAL A 105 -9.73 -6.12 28.66
N ALA A 106 -9.57 -7.22 29.38
CA ALA A 106 -9.82 -8.57 28.86
C ALA A 106 -11.31 -8.77 28.49
N GLU A 107 -12.20 -8.28 29.32
CA GLU A 107 -13.64 -8.30 29.06
C GLU A 107 -13.99 -7.49 27.83
N PHE A 108 -13.49 -6.25 27.73
CA PHE A 108 -13.69 -5.39 26.56
C PHE A 108 -13.18 -6.03 25.27
N ASN A 109 -12.00 -6.61 25.31
CA ASN A 109 -11.42 -7.31 24.17
C ASN A 109 -12.28 -8.50 23.75
N SER A 110 -12.80 -9.26 24.70
CA SER A 110 -13.70 -10.40 24.43
C SER A 110 -15.02 -9.96 23.80
N GLN A 111 -15.63 -8.89 24.31
CA GLN A 111 -16.87 -8.33 23.78
C GLN A 111 -16.71 -7.73 22.38
N ASN A 112 -15.50 -7.33 22.02
CA ASN A 112 -15.15 -6.74 20.72
C ASN A 112 -14.33 -7.65 19.83
N ALA A 113 -14.37 -8.96 20.06
CA ALA A 113 -13.69 -9.93 19.23
C ALA A 113 -14.09 -9.76 17.75
N GLY A 114 -13.10 -9.65 16.86
CA GLY A 114 -13.30 -9.43 15.42
C GLY A 114 -13.30 -7.96 14.97
N ARG A 115 -13.24 -7.00 15.91
CA ARG A 115 -12.95 -5.59 15.62
C ARG A 115 -11.52 -5.23 16.00
N GLU A 116 -10.91 -4.32 15.26
CA GLU A 116 -9.62 -3.74 15.63
C GLU A 116 -9.84 -2.69 16.73
N ILE A 117 -9.10 -2.84 17.84
CA ILE A 117 -9.23 -1.97 19.00
C ILE A 117 -8.20 -0.85 18.88
N LEU A 118 -8.68 0.38 18.89
CA LEU A 118 -7.89 1.59 18.75
C LEU A 118 -7.73 2.31 20.09
N ASP A 119 -6.62 3.01 20.26
CA ASP A 119 -6.50 4.01 21.32
C ASP A 119 -7.23 5.31 20.91
N PRO A 120 -7.76 6.10 21.86
CA PRO A 120 -8.45 7.36 21.54
C PRO A 120 -7.64 8.29 20.63
N ALA A 121 -6.33 8.40 20.85
CA ALA A 121 -5.46 9.24 20.03
C ALA A 121 -5.38 8.77 18.56
N GLU A 122 -5.37 7.46 18.29
CA GLU A 122 -5.38 6.92 16.93
C GLU A 122 -6.68 7.26 16.20
N TRP A 123 -7.80 7.25 16.92
CA TRP A 123 -9.10 7.63 16.38
C TRP A 123 -9.17 9.13 16.06
N GLU A 124 -8.75 9.99 17.00
CA GLU A 124 -8.70 11.44 16.80
C GLU A 124 -7.80 11.83 15.62
N GLU A 125 -6.65 11.17 15.50
CA GLU A 125 -5.73 11.40 14.37
C GLU A 125 -6.36 10.97 13.03
N MET A 126 -7.03 9.83 12.99
CA MET A 126 -7.76 9.38 11.81
C MET A 126 -8.88 10.37 11.43
N GLU A 127 -9.68 10.84 12.39
CA GLU A 127 -10.75 11.83 12.13
C GLU A 127 -10.17 13.13 11.57
N ALA A 128 -9.04 13.60 12.09
CA ALA A 128 -8.37 14.80 11.60
C ALA A 128 -7.86 14.62 10.15
N VAL A 129 -7.28 13.46 9.84
CA VAL A 129 -6.85 13.12 8.46
C VAL A 129 -8.06 13.04 7.52
N CYS A 130 -9.14 12.36 7.91
CA CYS A 130 -10.36 12.25 7.11
C CYS A 130 -10.99 13.63 6.84
N ALA A 131 -11.04 14.51 7.86
CA ALA A 131 -11.53 15.87 7.72
C ALA A 131 -10.66 16.69 6.75
N ALA A 132 -9.33 16.53 6.78
CA ALA A 132 -8.43 17.18 5.83
C ALA A 132 -8.68 16.71 4.38
N VAL A 133 -8.80 15.39 4.15
CA VAL A 133 -9.14 14.85 2.83
C VAL A 133 -10.50 15.36 2.36
N GLN A 134 -11.52 15.36 3.21
CA GLN A 134 -12.85 15.84 2.86
C GLN A 134 -12.85 17.31 2.47
N ARG A 135 -12.09 18.15 3.18
CA ARG A 135 -11.99 19.58 2.93
C ARG A 135 -11.25 19.90 1.62
N GLU A 136 -10.11 19.22 1.36
CA GLU A 136 -9.22 19.58 0.27
C GLU A 136 -9.45 18.77 -1.01
N ALA A 137 -9.94 17.53 -0.88
CA ALA A 137 -10.06 16.58 -1.99
C ALA A 137 -11.38 15.79 -1.99
N GLY A 138 -12.36 16.15 -1.16
CA GLY A 138 -13.63 15.41 -1.01
C GLY A 138 -14.39 15.23 -2.33
N ASP A 139 -14.24 16.15 -3.29
CA ASP A 139 -14.86 16.05 -4.62
C ASP A 139 -14.38 14.84 -5.44
N LEU A 140 -13.22 14.28 -5.09
CA LEU A 140 -12.70 13.08 -5.75
C LEU A 140 -13.49 11.81 -5.38
N PHE A 141 -14.17 11.81 -4.22
CA PHE A 141 -14.84 10.67 -3.64
C PHE A 141 -16.37 10.82 -3.55
N LYS A 142 -16.95 11.78 -4.31
CA LYS A 142 -18.41 12.04 -4.28
C LYS A 142 -19.24 11.10 -5.14
N SER A 143 -18.72 10.74 -6.32
CA SER A 143 -19.40 9.84 -7.24
C SER A 143 -18.52 8.65 -7.57
N GLY A 144 -19.11 7.44 -7.58
CA GLY A 144 -18.37 6.25 -7.89
C GLY A 144 -18.55 5.13 -6.86
N ALA A 145 -17.56 4.25 -6.79
CA ALA A 145 -17.55 3.10 -5.88
C ALA A 145 -16.20 2.94 -5.20
N ALA A 146 -16.25 2.60 -3.89
CA ALA A 146 -15.08 2.27 -3.10
C ALA A 146 -14.66 0.82 -3.29
N GLU A 147 -13.36 0.55 -3.09
CA GLU A 147 -12.81 -0.79 -2.90
C GLU A 147 -13.17 -1.79 -4.01
N VAL A 148 -13.18 -1.30 -5.26
CA VAL A 148 -13.59 -2.05 -6.44
C VAL A 148 -12.55 -3.12 -6.77
N VAL A 149 -12.95 -4.39 -6.76
CA VAL A 149 -12.08 -5.49 -7.16
C VAL A 149 -12.23 -5.74 -8.66
N VAL A 150 -11.10 -5.78 -9.34
CA VAL A 150 -10.99 -6.07 -10.77
C VAL A 150 -10.16 -7.32 -10.97
N VAL A 151 -10.65 -8.24 -11.80
CA VAL A 151 -9.96 -9.49 -12.17
C VAL A 151 -9.93 -9.60 -13.68
N TRP A 152 -8.76 -9.88 -14.26
CA TRP A 152 -8.63 -10.06 -15.71
C TRP A 152 -7.56 -11.07 -16.07
N ASP A 153 -7.61 -11.54 -17.30
CA ASP A 153 -6.50 -12.29 -17.87
C ASP A 153 -5.61 -11.35 -18.67
N ASP A 154 -4.33 -11.32 -18.35
CA ASP A 154 -3.37 -10.54 -19.10
C ASP A 154 -3.18 -11.11 -20.50
N ALA A 155 -3.48 -10.31 -21.53
CA ALA A 155 -3.54 -10.76 -22.91
C ALA A 155 -2.20 -11.29 -23.46
N GLU A 156 -1.06 -10.79 -22.95
CA GLU A 156 0.26 -11.20 -23.43
C GLU A 156 0.76 -12.47 -22.78
N THR A 157 0.51 -12.63 -21.49
CA THR A 157 1.05 -13.75 -20.69
C THR A 157 0.03 -14.82 -20.36
N GLY A 158 -1.27 -14.54 -20.54
CA GLY A 158 -2.36 -15.40 -20.11
C GLY A 158 -2.50 -15.51 -18.59
N MET A 159 -1.77 -14.71 -17.85
CA MET A 159 -1.82 -14.76 -16.39
C MET A 159 -3.07 -14.10 -15.84
N ARG A 160 -3.72 -14.77 -14.86
CA ARG A 160 -4.80 -14.17 -14.10
C ARG A 160 -4.21 -13.09 -13.19
N CYS A 161 -4.74 -11.87 -13.33
CA CYS A 161 -4.37 -10.69 -12.57
C CYS A 161 -5.55 -10.18 -11.74
N LYS A 162 -5.27 -9.47 -10.66
CA LYS A 162 -6.28 -8.82 -9.82
C LYS A 162 -5.77 -7.48 -9.30
N ALA A 163 -6.71 -6.58 -9.07
CA ALA A 163 -6.48 -5.33 -8.38
C ALA A 163 -7.64 -5.04 -7.44
N ARG A 164 -7.41 -4.25 -6.39
CA ARG A 164 -8.43 -3.63 -5.58
C ARG A 164 -8.17 -2.13 -5.64
N LEU A 165 -9.10 -1.43 -6.26
CA LEU A 165 -9.02 -0.01 -6.53
C LEU A 165 -9.71 0.72 -5.39
N ASP A 166 -9.04 1.69 -4.78
CA ASP A 166 -9.56 2.43 -3.64
C ASP A 166 -10.87 3.14 -4.00
N TRP A 167 -10.90 3.82 -5.14
CA TRP A 167 -12.09 4.48 -5.65
C TRP A 167 -12.13 4.50 -7.17
N VAL A 168 -13.30 4.23 -7.76
CA VAL A 168 -13.55 4.34 -9.21
C VAL A 168 -14.70 5.30 -9.45
N ASP A 169 -14.42 6.43 -10.10
CA ASP A 169 -15.42 7.39 -10.58
C ASP A 169 -15.76 7.06 -12.03
N TRP A 170 -16.89 6.39 -12.21
CA TRP A 170 -17.34 5.91 -13.52
C TRP A 170 -17.73 7.04 -14.46
N GLU A 171 -18.29 8.13 -13.93
CA GLU A 171 -18.74 9.28 -14.72
C GLU A 171 -17.55 10.06 -15.28
N ARG A 172 -16.52 10.28 -14.43
CA ARG A 172 -15.32 10.99 -14.82
C ARG A 172 -14.22 10.07 -15.36
N LYS A 173 -14.52 8.78 -15.52
CA LYS A 173 -13.61 7.76 -16.08
C LYS A 173 -12.24 7.77 -15.42
N ARG A 174 -12.19 7.84 -14.10
CA ARG A 174 -10.95 7.92 -13.35
C ARG A 174 -10.89 6.95 -12.18
N ILE A 175 -9.68 6.53 -11.85
CA ILE A 175 -9.36 5.82 -10.62
C ILE A 175 -8.70 6.83 -9.68
N VAL A 176 -9.11 6.83 -8.42
CA VAL A 176 -8.44 7.61 -7.36
C VAL A 176 -7.88 6.63 -6.33
N ASP A 177 -6.61 6.78 -6.01
CA ASP A 177 -5.89 5.96 -5.05
C ASP A 177 -5.43 6.83 -3.88
N LEU A 178 -5.89 6.50 -2.68
CA LEU A 178 -5.62 7.24 -1.46
C LEU A 178 -4.30 6.77 -0.84
N LYS A 179 -3.43 7.68 -0.47
CA LYS A 179 -2.16 7.37 0.18
C LYS A 179 -1.95 8.21 1.43
N THR A 180 -1.65 7.55 2.55
CA THR A 180 -1.06 8.24 3.69
C THR A 180 0.45 8.38 3.49
N THR A 181 0.99 9.54 3.78
CA THR A 181 2.42 9.84 3.62
C THR A 181 2.95 10.63 4.83
N ARG A 182 4.25 10.69 4.98
CA ARG A 182 4.89 11.60 5.95
C ARG A 182 5.00 13.02 5.44
N ASP A 183 5.14 13.16 4.13
CA ASP A 183 5.35 14.43 3.46
C ASP A 183 4.65 14.39 2.09
N ALA A 184 3.61 15.19 1.94
CA ALA A 184 2.86 15.29 0.70
C ALA A 184 3.59 16.14 -0.35
N ALA A 185 4.50 17.04 0.05
CA ALA A 185 5.30 17.84 -0.87
C ALA A 185 6.32 16.98 -1.64
N GLU A 186 6.85 15.93 -1.00
CA GLU A 186 7.84 15.00 -1.55
C GLU A 186 7.21 13.73 -2.15
N PHE A 187 5.89 13.72 -2.43
CA PHE A 187 5.18 12.52 -2.85
C PHE A 187 5.70 11.96 -4.19
N GLU A 188 6.23 12.79 -5.08
CA GLU A 188 6.85 12.37 -6.33
C GLU A 188 8.03 11.40 -6.11
N GLN A 189 8.78 11.55 -5.03
CA GLN A 189 9.85 10.60 -4.67
C GLN A 189 9.24 9.23 -4.28
N SER A 190 8.08 9.26 -3.61
CA SER A 190 7.32 8.06 -3.25
C SER A 190 6.81 7.31 -4.48
N LEU A 191 6.41 8.01 -5.56
CA LEU A 191 6.01 7.37 -6.83
C LEU A 191 7.10 6.43 -7.35
N GLY A 192 8.33 6.91 -7.39
CA GLY A 192 9.47 6.11 -7.84
C GLY A 192 9.88 5.03 -6.84
N ARG A 193 9.95 5.37 -5.54
CA ARG A 193 10.44 4.49 -4.47
C ARG A 193 9.52 3.29 -4.24
N TYR A 194 8.20 3.50 -4.23
CA TYR A 194 7.20 2.47 -3.93
C TYR A 194 6.54 1.89 -5.18
N ARG A 195 7.00 2.29 -6.38
CA ARG A 195 6.47 1.80 -7.67
C ARG A 195 4.99 2.11 -7.85
N TYR A 196 4.57 3.28 -7.45
CA TYR A 196 3.19 3.73 -7.64
C TYR A 196 2.89 3.99 -9.12
N ASP A 197 3.90 4.36 -9.93
CA ASP A 197 3.83 4.37 -11.40
C ASP A 197 3.35 3.03 -11.97
N ARG A 198 3.92 1.94 -11.47
CA ARG A 198 3.53 0.57 -11.85
C ARG A 198 2.12 0.24 -11.39
N GLN A 199 1.74 0.62 -10.16
CA GLN A 199 0.38 0.44 -9.64
C GLN A 199 -0.65 1.15 -10.52
N ALA A 200 -0.43 2.42 -10.85
CA ALA A 200 -1.33 3.21 -11.65
C ALA A 200 -1.57 2.58 -13.03
N ALA A 201 -0.50 2.20 -13.74
CA ALA A 201 -0.62 1.57 -15.03
C ALA A 201 -1.33 0.21 -14.98
N PHE A 202 -0.98 -0.63 -14.00
CA PHE A 202 -1.56 -1.95 -13.81
C PHE A 202 -3.07 -1.89 -13.51
N TYR A 203 -3.51 -0.91 -12.72
CA TYR A 203 -4.91 -0.71 -12.37
C TYR A 203 -5.73 -0.17 -13.55
N LEU A 204 -5.21 0.83 -14.28
CA LEU A 204 -5.84 1.34 -15.49
C LEU A 204 -6.04 0.24 -16.54
N ASP A 205 -4.98 -0.53 -16.81
CA ASP A 205 -5.03 -1.57 -17.84
C ASP A 205 -5.90 -2.75 -17.42
N GLY A 206 -5.96 -3.06 -16.12
CA GLY A 206 -6.86 -4.07 -15.57
C GLY A 206 -8.34 -3.72 -15.74
N LEU A 207 -8.73 -2.47 -15.44
CA LEU A 207 -10.10 -2.01 -15.61
C LEU A 207 -10.49 -1.96 -17.10
N ARG A 208 -9.57 -1.50 -17.97
CA ARG A 208 -9.75 -1.52 -19.44
C ARG A 208 -9.90 -2.94 -20.00
N ALA A 209 -9.14 -3.90 -19.47
CA ALA A 209 -9.24 -5.31 -19.87
C ALA A 209 -10.61 -5.93 -19.54
N CYS A 210 -11.32 -5.37 -18.55
CA CYS A 210 -12.70 -5.73 -18.22
C CYS A 210 -13.75 -4.96 -19.06
N GLY A 211 -13.34 -4.17 -20.07
CA GLY A 211 -14.24 -3.46 -20.98
C GLY A 211 -14.72 -2.10 -20.47
N TYR A 212 -14.14 -1.58 -19.39
CA TYR A 212 -14.50 -0.25 -18.89
C TYR A 212 -13.60 0.83 -19.46
N GLU A 213 -14.21 1.95 -19.82
CA GLU A 213 -13.48 3.15 -20.22
C GLU A 213 -12.94 3.84 -18.96
N VAL A 214 -11.63 4.01 -18.88
CA VAL A 214 -10.95 4.77 -17.85
C VAL A 214 -9.79 5.54 -18.46
N GLU A 215 -9.70 6.81 -18.14
CA GLU A 215 -8.77 7.74 -18.77
C GLU A 215 -7.65 8.16 -17.82
N GLU A 216 -7.98 8.45 -16.56
CA GLU A 216 -7.08 9.05 -15.59
C GLU A 216 -6.86 8.15 -14.38
N PHE A 217 -5.67 8.26 -13.83
CA PHE A 217 -5.32 7.71 -12.52
C PHE A 217 -4.82 8.84 -11.61
N TRP A 218 -5.51 9.04 -10.51
CA TRP A 218 -5.21 10.07 -9.53
C TRP A 218 -4.60 9.45 -8.27
N PHE A 219 -3.57 10.10 -7.75
CA PHE A 219 -3.19 9.92 -6.36
C PHE A 219 -3.77 11.07 -5.52
N CYS A 220 -4.41 10.72 -4.41
CA CYS A 220 -4.76 11.62 -3.34
C CYS A 220 -3.87 11.26 -2.16
N CYS A 221 -2.86 12.06 -1.85
CA CYS A 221 -1.98 11.82 -0.73
C CYS A 221 -2.28 12.79 0.42
N VAL A 222 -2.30 12.26 1.63
CA VAL A 222 -2.53 13.02 2.87
C VAL A 222 -1.44 12.71 3.88
N GLU A 223 -0.94 13.74 4.55
CA GLU A 223 0.02 13.57 5.63
C GLU A 223 -0.61 12.90 6.85
N SER A 224 0.13 11.96 7.45
CA SER A 224 -0.30 11.22 8.64
C SER A 224 -0.14 12.01 9.94
N SER A 225 0.38 13.23 9.90
CA SER A 225 0.58 14.09 11.08
C SER A 225 0.20 15.54 10.77
N ALA A 226 -0.13 16.30 11.79
CA ALA A 226 -0.47 17.73 11.64
C ALA A 226 0.62 18.50 10.89
N PRO A 227 0.24 19.39 9.96
CA PRO A 227 -1.11 19.94 9.71
C PRO A 227 -1.99 19.11 8.76
N TYR A 228 -1.66 17.84 8.45
CA TYR A 228 -2.42 16.93 7.58
C TYR A 228 -2.56 17.46 6.15
N GLY A 229 -1.45 17.90 5.57
CA GLY A 229 -1.41 18.44 4.21
C GLY A 229 -1.93 17.43 3.19
N VAL A 230 -2.75 17.90 2.25
CA VAL A 230 -3.33 17.07 1.19
C VAL A 230 -2.87 17.56 -0.17
N ARG A 231 -2.46 16.63 -1.03
CA ARG A 231 -2.21 16.89 -2.46
C ARG A 231 -2.90 15.83 -3.30
N ALA A 232 -3.59 16.25 -4.34
CA ALA A 232 -4.21 15.34 -5.28
C ALA A 232 -3.94 15.77 -6.71
N ALA A 233 -3.49 14.84 -7.54
CA ALA A 233 -3.22 15.10 -8.96
C ALA A 233 -3.31 13.81 -9.79
N PRO A 234 -3.63 13.94 -11.10
CA PRO A 234 -3.55 12.82 -12.03
C PRO A 234 -2.07 12.48 -12.36
N CYS A 235 -1.82 11.22 -12.61
CA CYS A 235 -0.56 10.77 -13.18
C CYS A 235 -0.43 11.24 -14.63
N CYS A 236 0.69 11.82 -15.01
CA CYS A 236 0.96 12.14 -16.39
C CYS A 236 1.16 10.87 -17.24
N GLU A 237 0.94 10.99 -18.54
CA GLU A 237 1.08 9.89 -19.50
C GLU A 237 2.46 9.21 -19.44
N GLN A 238 3.53 9.99 -19.25
CA GLN A 238 4.88 9.45 -19.15
C GLN A 238 5.04 8.54 -17.93
N THR A 239 4.48 8.91 -16.77
CA THR A 239 4.47 8.07 -15.55
C THR A 239 3.73 6.77 -15.79
N ILE A 240 2.55 6.83 -16.44
CA ILE A 240 1.77 5.62 -16.77
C ILE A 240 2.53 4.74 -17.77
N LYS A 241 3.13 5.32 -18.80
CA LYS A 241 3.93 4.58 -19.81
C LYS A 241 5.11 3.86 -19.15
N HIS A 242 5.83 4.53 -18.28
CA HIS A 242 6.94 3.95 -17.53
C HIS A 242 6.46 2.79 -16.61
N GLY A 243 5.40 3.02 -15.85
CA GLY A 243 4.81 1.99 -14.99
C GLY A 243 4.32 0.77 -15.79
N ARG A 244 3.75 0.99 -16.99
CA ARG A 244 3.30 -0.07 -17.88
C ARG A 244 4.46 -0.95 -18.34
N ALA A 245 5.55 -0.37 -18.79
CA ALA A 245 6.73 -1.13 -19.18
C ALA A 245 7.23 -2.02 -18.03
N ARG A 246 7.26 -1.48 -16.80
CA ARG A 246 7.70 -2.22 -15.60
C ARG A 246 6.79 -3.40 -15.23
N TYR A 247 5.47 -3.21 -15.22
CA TYR A 247 4.61 -4.33 -14.85
C TYR A 247 4.58 -5.40 -15.94
N ARG A 248 4.68 -5.03 -17.23
CA ARG A 248 4.77 -5.98 -18.33
C ARG A 248 6.01 -6.86 -18.20
N GLU A 249 7.18 -6.25 -17.96
CA GLU A 249 8.43 -6.99 -17.72
C GLU A 249 8.27 -7.95 -16.51
N ALA A 250 7.69 -7.47 -15.41
CA ALA A 250 7.49 -8.31 -14.23
C ALA A 250 6.53 -9.47 -14.47
N LEU A 251 5.43 -9.27 -15.22
CA LEU A 251 4.49 -10.34 -15.56
C LEU A 251 5.13 -11.37 -16.51
N GLN A 252 5.87 -10.94 -17.51
CA GLN A 252 6.58 -11.84 -18.42
C GLN A 252 7.60 -12.70 -17.66
N LEU A 253 8.40 -12.09 -16.79
CA LEU A 253 9.34 -12.80 -15.93
C LEU A 253 8.62 -13.81 -15.03
N LEU A 254 7.51 -13.41 -14.42
CA LEU A 254 6.72 -14.31 -13.57
C LEU A 254 6.14 -15.48 -14.35
N ALA A 255 5.59 -15.23 -15.54
CA ALA A 255 5.05 -16.26 -16.42
C ALA A 255 6.14 -17.28 -16.82
N GLU A 256 7.33 -16.80 -17.18
CA GLU A 256 8.47 -17.68 -17.49
C GLU A 256 8.92 -18.51 -16.29
N CYS A 257 9.02 -17.90 -15.11
CA CYS A 257 9.41 -18.61 -13.90
C CYS A 257 8.40 -19.71 -13.53
N ARG A 258 7.10 -19.43 -13.67
CA ARG A 258 6.03 -20.43 -13.46
C ARG A 258 6.09 -21.56 -14.49
N LYS A 259 6.23 -21.23 -15.78
CA LYS A 259 6.31 -22.20 -16.86
C LYS A 259 7.52 -23.13 -16.72
N LYS A 260 8.68 -22.60 -16.38
CA LYS A 260 9.93 -23.35 -16.24
C LYS A 260 10.10 -23.97 -14.84
N ASN A 261 9.27 -23.59 -13.88
CA ASN A 261 9.41 -23.85 -12.45
C ASN A 261 10.84 -23.54 -11.93
N LYS A 262 11.44 -22.43 -12.42
CA LYS A 262 12.77 -21.98 -12.05
C LYS A 262 12.69 -20.58 -11.45
N TRP A 263 13.29 -20.43 -10.28
CA TRP A 263 13.21 -19.22 -9.45
C TRP A 263 14.63 -18.76 -9.09
N PRO A 264 15.40 -18.21 -10.05
CA PRO A 264 16.79 -17.82 -9.80
C PRO A 264 16.89 -16.66 -8.81
N GLY A 265 17.97 -16.67 -8.03
CA GLY A 265 18.38 -15.54 -7.20
C GLY A 265 19.19 -14.50 -7.99
N TYR A 266 20.05 -13.76 -7.30
CA TYR A 266 20.95 -12.83 -7.95
C TYR A 266 22.01 -13.57 -8.81
N SER A 267 22.33 -13.00 -9.95
CA SER A 267 23.57 -13.36 -10.67
C SER A 267 24.77 -12.78 -9.92
N SER A 268 25.86 -13.52 -9.86
CA SER A 268 27.11 -12.97 -9.30
C SER A 268 27.71 -11.96 -10.28
N PRO A 269 28.12 -10.77 -9.80
CA PRO A 269 28.84 -9.83 -10.64
C PRO A 269 30.25 -10.38 -10.96
N THR A 270 30.78 -10.04 -12.09
CA THR A 270 32.18 -10.37 -12.43
C THR A 270 33.16 -9.69 -11.47
N HIS A 271 32.86 -8.47 -11.07
CA HIS A 271 33.66 -7.67 -10.13
C HIS A 271 32.74 -6.82 -9.24
N TRP A 272 33.12 -6.63 -7.98
CA TRP A 272 32.49 -5.65 -7.11
C TRP A 272 33.04 -4.27 -7.41
N ARG A 273 32.16 -3.30 -7.64
CA ARG A 273 32.53 -1.90 -7.88
C ARG A 273 31.92 -1.00 -6.83
N LEU A 274 32.67 0.01 -6.40
CA LEU A 274 32.11 1.05 -5.55
C LEU A 274 30.95 1.77 -6.25
N PRO A 275 29.87 2.11 -5.54
CA PRO A 275 28.81 2.90 -6.14
C PRO A 275 29.32 4.28 -6.54
N THR A 276 28.65 4.92 -7.52
CA THR A 276 29.09 6.19 -8.11
C THR A 276 29.32 7.29 -7.06
N TRP A 277 28.45 7.38 -6.05
CA TRP A 277 28.57 8.36 -4.98
C TRP A 277 29.81 8.15 -4.07
N ALA A 278 30.30 6.91 -3.97
CA ALA A 278 31.48 6.59 -3.15
C ALA A 278 32.80 6.73 -3.91
N ARG A 279 32.76 6.92 -5.23
CA ARG A 279 33.96 7.06 -6.05
C ARG A 279 34.58 8.44 -5.93
N ASN A 280 33.88 9.45 -5.43
CA ASN A 280 34.34 10.83 -5.21
C ASN A 280 35.17 11.45 -6.36
N GLY A 281 34.85 11.10 -7.61
CA GLY A 281 35.61 11.56 -8.78
C GLY A 281 36.99 10.96 -8.94
N LEU A 282 37.39 9.97 -8.14
CA LEU A 282 38.70 9.34 -8.17
C LEU A 282 38.94 8.40 -9.38
N TYR A 283 37.85 7.98 -10.04
CA TYR A 283 37.91 7.02 -11.14
C TYR A 283 37.17 7.56 -12.36
N LEU A 284 37.81 7.49 -13.51
CA LEU A 284 37.18 7.65 -14.82
C LEU A 284 37.17 6.27 -15.52
N GLU A 285 36.03 5.87 -16.05
CA GLU A 285 35.94 4.74 -16.95
C GLU A 285 36.27 5.25 -18.36
N THR A 286 37.40 4.80 -18.92
CA THR A 286 37.73 4.97 -20.33
C THR A 286 38.04 3.61 -20.89
N ASP A 287 37.24 3.13 -21.83
CA ASP A 287 37.45 1.89 -22.62
C ASP A 287 37.86 0.64 -21.81
N GLY A 288 37.23 0.45 -20.65
CA GLY A 288 37.48 -0.70 -19.78
C GLY A 288 38.73 -0.61 -18.88
N VAL A 289 39.46 0.51 -18.92
CA VAL A 289 40.63 0.77 -18.06
C VAL A 289 40.29 1.84 -17.05
N GLU A 290 40.29 1.49 -15.76
CA GLU A 290 40.15 2.46 -14.68
C GLU A 290 41.44 3.25 -14.48
N LYS A 291 41.39 4.57 -14.69
CA LYS A 291 42.49 5.47 -14.30
C LYS A 291 42.12 6.18 -13.00
N VAL A 292 43.03 6.15 -12.04
CA VAL A 292 42.92 6.94 -10.80
C VAL A 292 43.27 8.39 -11.13
N LEU A 293 42.37 9.31 -10.83
CA LEU A 293 42.64 10.74 -10.88
C LEU A 293 43.34 11.18 -9.60
N GLU A 294 44.53 11.75 -9.71
CA GLU A 294 45.17 12.42 -8.58
C GLU A 294 44.29 13.60 -8.12
N ARG A 295 44.07 13.70 -6.80
CA ARG A 295 43.38 14.84 -6.23
C ARG A 295 44.14 16.10 -6.63
N ARG A 296 43.54 16.97 -7.39
CA ARG A 296 43.96 18.36 -7.43
C ARG A 296 43.65 18.93 -6.03
N THR A 297 44.69 19.09 -5.24
CA THR A 297 44.64 19.92 -4.04
C THR A 297 44.25 21.33 -4.49
N ALA A 298 43.03 21.70 -4.20
CA ALA A 298 42.63 23.12 -4.29
C ALA A 298 43.49 23.88 -3.28
N GLN A 299 44.32 24.76 -3.81
CA GLN A 299 44.88 25.86 -3.06
C GLN A 299 43.82 26.91 -2.84
#